data_549f528e882df350694baa7ea214e20e
#
_entry.id   549f528e882df350694baa7ea214e20e
#
_cell.length_a   1.000
_cell.length_b   1.000
_cell.length_c   1.000
_cell.angle_alpha   90.00
_cell.angle_beta   90.00
_cell.angle_gamma   90.00
#
_symmetry.space_group_name_H-M   'P 1'
#
loop_
_entity.id
_entity.type
_entity.pdbx_description
1 polymer ?
#
loop_
_entity_poly.entity_id
_entity_poly.type
_entity_poly.pdbx_seq_one_letter_code
_entity_poly.pdbx_strand_id
1 'polypeptide(L)'
;ENTVVIFTADHGDQCGSHGLRSKGPWNYEETMKIPLYIVAPGVTSPGSVTDAMMSPVDLAATICELGGINADEANLPGRSMMPIWQKPSLAGRDHVLFAQDWAWYDGLLNTRYASRGIFDGRYKYCRYYGVGGSSTTRGTPIEGPKIFTEDAHFDDQEHEFYDLHEDPHELVNLAMDRNRRAEIREWYERLREAETEEFVSLQANA
;
A
#
# COMPACT_ATOMS: atom_id res chain seq x y z
N GLU A 1 28.09 -18.50 -0.10
CA GLU A 1 28.81 -17.54 0.77
C GLU A 1 28.81 -16.11 0.20
N ASN A 2 28.60 -15.92 -1.10
CA ASN A 2 28.58 -14.62 -1.76
C ASN A 2 27.27 -14.39 -2.53
N THR A 3 26.16 -14.68 -1.88
CA THR A 3 24.83 -14.58 -2.50
C THR A 3 23.88 -13.88 -1.53
N VAL A 4 23.21 -12.84 -1.99
CA VAL A 4 22.09 -12.24 -1.28
C VAL A 4 20.83 -13.04 -1.62
N VAL A 5 20.06 -13.39 -0.59
CA VAL A 5 18.78 -14.06 -0.73
C VAL A 5 17.71 -13.15 -0.12
N ILE A 6 16.70 -12.82 -0.89
CA ILE A 6 15.52 -12.06 -0.46
C ILE A 6 14.31 -12.95 -0.69
N PHE A 7 13.56 -13.23 0.38
CA PHE A 7 12.31 -13.94 0.32
C PHE A 7 11.18 -12.96 0.68
N THR A 8 10.25 -12.79 -0.24
CA THR A 8 9.08 -11.92 -0.06
C THR A 8 7.93 -12.42 -0.94
N ALA A 9 6.81 -11.72 -0.92
CA ALA A 9 5.66 -11.94 -1.81
C ALA A 9 5.28 -10.61 -2.49
N ASP A 10 4.52 -10.70 -3.57
CA ASP A 10 3.93 -9.55 -4.26
C ASP A 10 2.70 -9.00 -3.50
N HIS A 11 1.93 -9.89 -2.89
CA HIS A 11 0.78 -9.61 -2.04
C HIS A 11 0.45 -10.85 -1.20
N GLY A 12 -0.44 -10.72 -0.24
CA GLY A 12 -1.01 -11.83 0.51
C GLY A 12 -2.30 -12.39 -0.12
N ASP A 13 -3.06 -13.15 0.65
CA ASP A 13 -4.33 -13.78 0.25
C ASP A 13 -5.30 -13.76 1.42
N GLN A 14 -6.55 -13.48 1.17
CA GLN A 14 -7.59 -13.40 2.21
C GLN A 14 -7.86 -14.75 2.89
N CYS A 15 -7.68 -15.86 2.18
CA CYS A 15 -7.83 -17.22 2.70
C CYS A 15 -9.10 -17.47 3.53
N GLY A 16 -10.15 -16.70 3.33
CA GLY A 16 -11.41 -16.75 4.06
C GLY A 16 -11.62 -15.64 5.09
N SER A 17 -10.59 -14.84 5.40
CA SER A 17 -10.74 -13.65 6.25
C SER A 17 -11.74 -12.70 5.63
N HIS A 18 -12.52 -12.01 6.47
CA HIS A 18 -13.62 -11.12 6.07
C HIS A 18 -14.65 -11.78 5.13
N GLY A 19 -14.71 -13.12 5.09
CA GLY A 19 -15.53 -13.87 4.14
C GLY A 19 -15.04 -13.80 2.69
N LEU A 20 -13.84 -13.32 2.47
CA LEU A 20 -13.23 -13.10 1.16
C LEU A 20 -12.24 -14.22 0.79
N ARG A 21 -11.99 -14.36 -0.52
CA ARG A 21 -11.02 -15.31 -1.05
C ARG A 21 -10.09 -14.60 -2.03
N SER A 22 -8.88 -15.14 -2.13
CA SER A 22 -7.87 -14.59 -3.03
C SER A 22 -7.49 -13.16 -2.65
N LYS A 23 -6.93 -12.42 -3.57
CA LYS A 23 -6.65 -10.98 -3.46
C LYS A 23 -7.80 -10.19 -4.07
N GLY A 24 -7.87 -8.93 -3.74
CA GLY A 24 -8.89 -8.02 -4.30
C GLY A 24 -8.50 -6.57 -4.06
N PRO A 25 -9.42 -5.64 -4.30
CA PRO A 25 -9.18 -4.22 -4.08
C PRO A 25 -9.25 -3.80 -2.60
N TRP A 26 -9.13 -4.76 -1.70
CA TRP A 26 -9.20 -4.54 -0.26
C TRP A 26 -7.81 -4.33 0.32
N ASN A 27 -7.69 -3.39 1.26
CA ASN A 27 -6.43 -3.04 1.89
C ASN A 27 -6.24 -3.70 3.28
N TYR A 28 -6.82 -4.88 3.49
CA TYR A 28 -6.66 -5.65 4.73
C TYR A 28 -5.24 -6.21 4.88
N GLU A 29 -4.81 -6.40 6.13
CA GLU A 29 -3.49 -6.93 6.45
C GLU A 29 -3.17 -8.24 5.73
N GLU A 30 -4.16 -9.13 5.56
CA GLU A 30 -3.99 -10.40 4.87
C GLU A 30 -3.54 -10.23 3.41
N THR A 31 -3.86 -9.12 2.79
CA THR A 31 -3.43 -8.81 1.42
C THR A 31 -2.19 -7.92 1.40
N MET A 32 -2.10 -6.94 2.30
CA MET A 32 -1.10 -5.86 2.25
C MET A 32 0.18 -6.19 3.01
N LYS A 33 0.09 -6.94 4.12
CA LYS A 33 1.24 -7.30 4.92
C LYS A 33 1.90 -8.56 4.36
N ILE A 34 3.07 -8.41 3.78
CA ILE A 34 3.83 -9.48 3.16
C ILE A 34 5.07 -9.84 3.99
N PRO A 35 5.55 -11.08 3.91
CA PRO A 35 6.78 -11.48 4.57
C PRO A 35 7.99 -10.83 3.88
N LEU A 36 9.02 -10.53 4.67
CA LEU A 36 10.32 -10.13 4.16
C LEU A 36 11.44 -10.78 4.99
N TYR A 37 12.16 -11.71 4.39
CA TYR A 37 13.33 -12.35 4.99
C TYR A 37 14.55 -12.12 4.10
N ILE A 38 15.67 -11.75 4.71
CA ILE A 38 16.85 -11.34 3.98
C ILE A 38 18.08 -12.02 4.56
N VAL A 39 18.89 -12.58 3.69
CA VAL A 39 20.24 -13.02 3.98
C VAL A 39 21.18 -12.29 3.04
N ALA A 40 21.94 -11.34 3.58
CA ALA A 40 22.92 -10.57 2.83
C ALA A 40 24.28 -10.63 3.56
N PRO A 41 25.19 -11.51 3.12
CA PRO A 41 26.50 -11.68 3.78
C PRO A 41 27.27 -10.36 3.87
N GLY A 42 27.74 -10.04 5.08
CA GLY A 42 28.44 -8.77 5.34
C GLY A 42 27.51 -7.55 5.52
N VAL A 43 26.21 -7.71 5.34
CA VAL A 43 25.20 -6.65 5.52
C VAL A 43 24.27 -6.97 6.69
N THR A 44 23.62 -8.14 6.66
CA THR A 44 22.67 -8.55 7.70
C THR A 44 23.36 -9.38 8.80
N SER A 45 22.89 -9.23 10.04
CA SER A 45 23.25 -10.08 11.16
C SER A 45 22.28 -11.26 11.30
N PRO A 46 22.73 -12.49 11.47
CA PRO A 46 21.85 -13.65 11.63
C PRO A 46 20.89 -13.49 12.82
N GLY A 47 19.61 -13.80 12.58
CA GLY A 47 18.57 -13.76 13.62
C GLY A 47 18.13 -12.34 14.03
N SER A 48 18.62 -11.29 13.36
CA SER A 48 18.14 -9.94 13.61
C SER A 48 16.70 -9.75 13.10
N VAL A 49 15.92 -8.94 13.82
CA VAL A 49 14.55 -8.55 13.48
C VAL A 49 14.43 -7.04 13.58
N THR A 50 13.59 -6.45 12.79
CA THR A 50 13.27 -5.02 12.83
C THR A 50 11.77 -4.81 12.69
N ASP A 51 11.25 -3.79 13.40
CA ASP A 51 9.87 -3.29 13.25
C ASP A 51 9.81 -2.07 12.31
N ALA A 52 10.93 -1.74 11.65
CA ALA A 52 10.99 -0.63 10.72
C ALA A 52 10.03 -0.85 9.55
N MET A 53 9.14 0.10 9.31
CA MET A 53 8.23 0.05 8.16
C MET A 53 9.01 0.19 6.85
N MET A 54 8.68 -0.68 5.92
CA MET A 54 9.27 -0.76 4.58
C MET A 54 8.16 -1.01 3.55
N SER A 55 8.38 -0.57 2.33
CA SER A 55 7.45 -0.81 1.22
C SER A 55 8.14 -1.61 0.12
N PRO A 56 7.43 -2.43 -0.66
CA PRO A 56 7.99 -3.14 -1.82
C PRO A 56 8.72 -2.25 -2.83
N VAL A 57 8.32 -0.98 -2.96
CA VAL A 57 9.02 -0.03 -3.84
C VAL A 57 10.47 0.20 -3.41
N ASP A 58 10.80 -0.03 -2.14
CA ASP A 58 12.14 0.13 -1.58
C ASP A 58 13.09 -1.00 -2.01
N LEU A 59 12.55 -2.16 -2.43
CA LEU A 59 13.36 -3.29 -2.89
C LEU A 59 14.16 -2.96 -4.14
N ALA A 60 13.58 -2.23 -5.09
CA ALA A 60 14.28 -1.85 -6.32
C ALA A 60 15.50 -0.98 -6.02
N ALA A 61 15.34 0.05 -5.19
CA ALA A 61 16.43 0.92 -4.75
C ALA A 61 17.51 0.14 -3.98
N THR A 62 17.08 -0.78 -3.12
CA THR A 62 17.99 -1.63 -2.33
C THR A 62 18.80 -2.59 -3.20
N ILE A 63 18.16 -3.22 -4.20
CA ILE A 63 18.84 -4.12 -5.14
C ILE A 63 19.85 -3.34 -5.99
N CYS A 64 19.53 -2.12 -6.41
CA CYS A 64 20.46 -1.26 -7.11
C CYS A 64 21.71 -0.97 -6.25
N GLU A 65 21.51 -0.57 -5.00
CA GLU A 65 22.62 -0.30 -4.08
C GLU A 65 23.48 -1.55 -3.82
N LEU A 66 22.86 -2.72 -3.63
CA LEU A 66 23.56 -4.01 -3.52
C LEU A 66 24.41 -4.32 -4.76
N GLY A 67 23.96 -3.89 -5.93
CA GLY A 67 24.69 -4.01 -7.19
C GLY A 67 25.72 -2.92 -7.44
N GLY A 68 25.90 -1.98 -6.50
CA GLY A 68 26.83 -0.84 -6.63
C GLY A 68 26.29 0.28 -7.52
N ILE A 69 24.98 0.32 -7.78
CA ILE A 69 24.31 1.37 -8.55
C ILE A 69 23.70 2.36 -7.53
N ASN A 70 23.96 3.66 -7.75
CA ASN A 70 23.31 4.69 -6.94
C ASN A 70 21.82 4.75 -7.27
N ALA A 71 20.96 4.50 -6.27
CA ALA A 71 19.50 4.50 -6.43
C ALA A 71 18.96 5.89 -6.84
N ASP A 72 19.58 6.96 -6.35
CA ASP A 72 19.20 8.34 -6.71
C ASP A 72 19.48 8.62 -8.19
N GLU A 73 20.59 8.11 -8.73
CA GLU A 73 20.92 8.23 -10.16
C GLU A 73 19.96 7.40 -11.03
N ALA A 74 19.42 6.31 -10.49
CA ALA A 74 18.44 5.48 -11.17
C ALA A 74 17.02 6.06 -11.13
N ASN A 75 16.81 7.18 -10.42
CA ASN A 75 15.52 7.87 -10.27
C ASN A 75 14.37 6.93 -9.85
N LEU A 76 14.62 6.07 -8.87
CA LEU A 76 13.65 5.12 -8.35
C LEU A 76 12.79 5.75 -7.26
N PRO A 77 11.49 5.40 -7.18
CA PRO A 77 10.56 5.97 -6.20
C PRO A 77 10.83 5.52 -4.76
N GLY A 78 11.50 4.37 -4.59
CA GLY A 78 11.82 3.80 -3.29
C GLY A 78 13.12 4.35 -2.72
N ARG A 79 13.34 4.09 -1.45
CA ARG A 79 14.60 4.35 -0.75
C ARG A 79 15.29 3.05 -0.36
N SER A 80 16.62 3.01 -0.39
CA SER A 80 17.34 1.80 -0.01
C SER A 80 17.10 1.41 1.45
N MET A 81 16.87 0.13 1.67
CA MET A 81 16.73 -0.49 3.00
C MET A 81 18.07 -0.93 3.59
N MET A 82 19.17 -0.78 2.88
CA MET A 82 20.50 -1.18 3.33
C MET A 82 20.86 -0.64 4.73
N PRO A 83 20.60 0.62 5.08
CA PRO A 83 20.89 1.13 6.42
C PRO A 83 20.13 0.37 7.53
N ILE A 84 18.87 -0.01 7.29
CA ILE A 84 18.06 -0.78 8.24
C ILE A 84 18.58 -2.22 8.33
N TRP A 85 18.97 -2.83 7.21
CA TRP A 85 19.53 -4.18 7.21
C TRP A 85 20.85 -4.27 7.96
N GLN A 86 21.69 -3.24 7.88
CA GLN A 86 22.94 -3.14 8.63
C GLN A 86 22.71 -2.83 10.10
N LYS A 87 21.69 -2.03 10.42
CA LYS A 87 21.34 -1.62 11.78
C LYS A 87 19.83 -1.68 12.00
N PRO A 88 19.30 -2.86 12.39
CA PRO A 88 17.85 -3.10 12.54
C PRO A 88 17.12 -2.20 13.54
N SER A 89 17.85 -1.46 14.39
CA SER A 89 17.27 -0.50 15.34
C SER A 89 16.98 0.89 14.74
N LEU A 90 17.32 1.10 13.47
CA LEU A 90 16.96 2.34 12.78
C LEU A 90 15.46 2.37 12.49
N ALA A 91 14.88 3.58 12.55
CA ALA A 91 13.52 3.80 12.11
C ALA A 91 13.40 3.58 10.59
N GLY A 92 12.28 3.02 10.17
CA GLY A 92 11.92 2.89 8.77
C GLY A 92 11.21 4.14 8.24
N ARG A 93 10.20 3.92 7.42
CA ARG A 93 9.28 4.96 6.97
C ARG A 93 8.36 5.38 8.10
N ASP A 94 7.94 6.64 8.11
CA ASP A 94 6.91 7.12 9.03
C ASP A 94 5.52 6.63 8.63
N HIS A 95 5.37 6.28 7.37
CA HIS A 95 4.17 5.67 6.81
C HIS A 95 4.50 4.87 5.54
N VAL A 96 3.57 4.01 5.14
CA VAL A 96 3.56 3.37 3.83
C VAL A 96 2.26 3.68 3.13
N LEU A 97 2.33 3.85 1.80
CA LEU A 97 1.17 4.10 0.95
C LEU A 97 0.73 2.83 0.23
N PHE A 98 -0.58 2.72 0.03
CA PHE A 98 -1.21 1.71 -0.80
C PHE A 98 -1.91 2.38 -1.97
N ALA A 99 -1.70 1.86 -3.17
CA ALA A 99 -2.38 2.35 -4.36
C ALA A 99 -2.84 1.18 -5.21
N GLN A 100 -4.13 1.13 -5.50
CA GLN A 100 -4.71 0.14 -6.38
C GLN A 100 -5.63 0.84 -7.36
N ASP A 101 -5.34 0.69 -8.65
CA ASP A 101 -6.18 1.19 -9.75
C ASP A 101 -6.72 -0.03 -10.51
N TRP A 102 -7.54 -0.80 -9.84
CA TRP A 102 -7.98 -2.07 -10.36
C TRP A 102 -9.40 -1.99 -10.92
N ALA A 103 -9.56 -2.42 -12.15
CA ALA A 103 -10.84 -2.79 -12.72
C ALA A 103 -10.86 -4.31 -12.92
N TRP A 104 -11.38 -5.06 -11.97
CA TRP A 104 -11.61 -6.48 -12.18
C TRP A 104 -13.00 -6.69 -12.80
N TYR A 105 -13.04 -7.37 -13.91
CA TYR A 105 -14.26 -7.94 -14.48
C TYR A 105 -14.19 -9.48 -14.33
N ASP A 106 -14.80 -9.97 -13.31
CA ASP A 106 -15.32 -11.33 -13.27
C ASP A 106 -16.84 -11.20 -13.42
N GLY A 107 -17.45 -11.89 -14.36
CA GLY A 107 -18.83 -11.69 -14.82
C GLY A 107 -19.94 -11.69 -13.76
N LEU A 108 -19.61 -11.71 -12.48
CA LEU A 108 -20.50 -11.65 -11.32
C LEU A 108 -20.38 -10.34 -10.51
N LEU A 109 -19.31 -9.59 -10.62
CA LEU A 109 -19.09 -8.38 -9.82
C LEU A 109 -18.53 -7.28 -10.72
N ASN A 110 -19.40 -6.40 -11.17
CA ASN A 110 -19.03 -5.12 -11.80
C ASN A 110 -18.43 -4.17 -10.73
N THR A 111 -17.40 -4.62 -10.02
CA THR A 111 -16.76 -3.81 -9.02
C THR A 111 -15.54 -3.15 -9.61
N ARG A 112 -15.63 -1.85 -9.81
CA ARG A 112 -14.49 -1.00 -10.12
C ARG A 112 -14.11 -0.29 -8.85
N TYR A 113 -13.01 -0.72 -8.26
CA TYR A 113 -12.45 -0.03 -7.11
C TYR A 113 -11.06 0.45 -7.45
N ALA A 114 -10.88 1.74 -7.33
CA ALA A 114 -9.57 2.28 -7.05
C ALA A 114 -9.52 2.58 -5.56
N SER A 115 -8.40 2.33 -4.94
CA SER A 115 -8.17 2.66 -3.56
C SER A 115 -6.83 3.34 -3.36
N ARG A 116 -6.79 4.19 -2.36
CA ARG A 116 -5.59 4.79 -1.83
C ARG A 116 -5.61 4.61 -0.32
N GLY A 117 -4.48 4.27 0.25
CA GLY A 117 -4.40 4.07 1.68
C GLY A 117 -3.05 4.49 2.25
N ILE A 118 -3.05 4.74 3.55
CA ILE A 118 -1.88 5.09 4.34
C ILE A 118 -1.92 4.30 5.65
N PHE A 119 -0.74 3.80 6.06
CA PHE A 119 -0.54 3.13 7.33
C PHE A 119 0.69 3.71 8.02
N ASP A 120 0.58 4.05 9.32
CA ASP A 120 1.64 4.69 10.08
C ASP A 120 2.27 3.80 11.18
N GLY A 121 2.01 2.51 11.11
CA GLY A 121 2.47 1.54 12.10
C GLY A 121 1.41 1.19 13.15
N ARG A 122 0.34 2.00 13.26
CA ARG A 122 -0.80 1.73 14.13
C ARG A 122 -2.13 1.90 13.42
N TYR A 123 -2.32 3.06 12.79
CA TYR A 123 -3.57 3.39 12.13
C TYR A 123 -3.48 3.15 10.63
N LYS A 124 -4.50 2.53 10.08
CA LYS A 124 -4.68 2.34 8.65
C LYS A 124 -5.91 3.10 8.20
N TYR A 125 -5.73 3.99 7.24
CA TYR A 125 -6.80 4.71 6.59
C TYR A 125 -6.79 4.43 5.09
N CYS A 126 -7.97 4.17 4.54
CA CYS A 126 -8.17 3.97 3.10
C CYS A 126 -9.38 4.74 2.60
N ARG A 127 -9.26 5.26 1.39
CA ARG A 127 -10.36 5.81 0.62
C ARG A 127 -10.59 5.00 -0.65
N TYR A 128 -11.84 4.86 -1.03
CA TYR A 128 -12.24 4.15 -2.22
C TYR A 128 -12.99 5.08 -3.16
N TYR A 129 -12.68 4.96 -4.44
CA TYR A 129 -13.37 5.69 -5.49
C TYR A 129 -13.50 4.82 -6.73
N GLY A 130 -14.53 5.08 -7.55
CA GLY A 130 -14.71 4.37 -8.79
C GLY A 130 -13.83 4.97 -9.88
N VAL A 131 -13.24 4.13 -10.71
CA VAL A 131 -12.64 4.57 -11.95
C VAL A 131 -13.81 4.90 -12.90
N GLY A 132 -14.22 6.16 -12.93
CA GLY A 132 -15.26 6.65 -13.83
C GLY A 132 -14.79 6.61 -15.27
N GLY A 133 -15.64 6.12 -16.15
CA GLY A 133 -15.39 6.09 -17.57
C GLY A 133 -15.64 4.71 -18.17
N SER A 134 -15.96 4.67 -19.45
CA SER A 134 -16.12 3.46 -20.22
C SER A 134 -14.79 2.70 -20.27
N SER A 135 -14.57 1.78 -19.36
CA SER A 135 -13.55 0.77 -19.61
C SER A 135 -14.21 -0.41 -20.31
N THR A 136 -13.65 -0.78 -21.40
CA THR A 136 -14.01 -2.00 -22.09
C THR A 136 -13.08 -3.10 -21.58
N THR A 137 -13.57 -3.96 -20.72
CA THR A 137 -12.89 -5.22 -20.45
C THR A 137 -13.51 -6.25 -21.38
N ARG A 138 -12.68 -6.85 -22.23
CA ARG A 138 -13.11 -7.80 -23.27
C ARG A 138 -14.18 -7.27 -24.24
N GLY A 139 -14.14 -5.98 -24.57
CA GLY A 139 -15.01 -5.40 -25.60
C GLY A 139 -16.44 -5.08 -25.17
N THR A 140 -16.79 -5.23 -23.92
CA THR A 140 -18.11 -4.86 -23.39
C THR A 140 -18.02 -3.51 -22.69
N PRO A 141 -18.74 -2.47 -23.14
CA PRO A 141 -18.84 -1.21 -22.41
C PRO A 141 -19.50 -1.48 -21.04
N ILE A 142 -18.90 -0.99 -19.99
CA ILE A 142 -19.51 -1.04 -18.68
C ILE A 142 -20.19 0.32 -18.50
N GLU A 143 -21.49 0.36 -18.73
CA GLU A 143 -22.32 1.49 -18.36
C GLU A 143 -22.73 1.38 -16.90
N GLY A 144 -22.36 2.35 -16.11
CA GLY A 144 -22.75 2.49 -14.72
C GLY A 144 -22.76 3.95 -14.32
N PRO A 145 -23.38 4.29 -13.19
CA PRO A 145 -23.29 5.65 -12.67
C PRO A 145 -21.82 6.05 -12.59
N LYS A 146 -21.51 7.30 -12.90
CA LYS A 146 -20.17 7.87 -12.67
C LYS A 146 -19.90 7.74 -11.18
N ILE A 147 -19.17 6.70 -10.82
CA ILE A 147 -18.76 6.51 -9.44
C ILE A 147 -17.48 7.30 -9.28
N PHE A 148 -17.53 8.28 -8.48
CA PHE A 148 -16.54 9.21 -7.95
C PHE A 148 -15.12 9.04 -8.49
N THR A 149 -14.57 10.12 -9.01
CA THR A 149 -13.19 10.21 -9.48
C THR A 149 -12.25 10.35 -8.28
N GLU A 150 -10.96 10.23 -8.52
CA GLU A 150 -9.91 10.47 -7.52
C GLU A 150 -10.06 11.83 -6.82
N ASP A 151 -10.55 12.85 -7.54
CA ASP A 151 -10.78 14.21 -7.07
C ASP A 151 -12.21 14.43 -6.53
N ALA A 152 -12.98 13.36 -6.30
CA ALA A 152 -14.29 13.48 -5.71
C ALA A 152 -14.20 14.10 -4.30
N HIS A 153 -15.28 14.79 -3.92
CA HIS A 153 -15.37 15.37 -2.59
C HIS A 153 -15.25 14.26 -1.52
N PHE A 154 -14.63 14.57 -0.40
CA PHE A 154 -14.50 13.65 0.73
C PHE A 154 -15.79 12.92 1.09
N ASP A 155 -16.91 13.66 1.09
CA ASP A 155 -18.21 13.10 1.49
C ASP A 155 -18.82 12.15 0.44
N ASP A 156 -18.26 12.11 -0.75
CA ASP A 156 -18.70 11.28 -1.87
C ASP A 156 -17.84 10.00 -2.03
N GLN A 157 -16.83 9.81 -1.20
CA GLN A 157 -15.97 8.64 -1.20
C GLN A 157 -16.33 7.68 -0.07
N GLU A 158 -16.00 6.41 -0.22
CA GLU A 158 -16.07 5.42 0.85
C GLU A 158 -14.76 5.43 1.62
N HIS A 159 -14.84 5.25 2.94
CA HIS A 159 -13.71 5.30 3.83
C HIS A 159 -13.62 4.07 4.71
N GLU A 160 -12.40 3.63 4.96
CA GLU A 160 -12.07 2.66 5.99
C GLU A 160 -11.01 3.24 6.90
N PHE A 161 -11.17 2.98 8.21
CA PHE A 161 -10.20 3.39 9.21
C PHE A 161 -10.14 2.36 10.33
N TYR A 162 -8.92 1.90 10.62
CA TYR A 162 -8.67 0.86 11.61
C TYR A 162 -7.55 1.26 12.56
N ASP A 163 -7.68 0.91 13.85
CA ASP A 163 -6.60 0.92 14.84
C ASP A 163 -6.09 -0.51 15.00
N LEU A 164 -4.98 -0.84 14.35
CA LEU A 164 -4.45 -2.20 14.33
C LEU A 164 -3.85 -2.66 15.68
N HIS A 165 -3.68 -1.76 16.65
CA HIS A 165 -3.34 -2.16 18.01
C HIS A 165 -4.54 -2.71 18.77
N GLU A 166 -5.72 -2.09 18.60
CA GLU A 166 -6.95 -2.47 19.29
C GLU A 166 -7.74 -3.53 18.48
N ASP A 167 -7.67 -3.46 17.16
CA ASP A 167 -8.36 -4.35 16.23
C ASP A 167 -7.40 -4.86 15.14
N PRO A 168 -6.49 -5.79 15.49
CA PRO A 168 -5.48 -6.30 14.55
C PRO A 168 -6.07 -7.13 13.40
N HIS A 169 -7.36 -7.44 13.46
CA HIS A 169 -8.09 -8.18 12.43
C HIS A 169 -9.03 -7.31 11.60
N GLU A 170 -9.01 -5.99 11.80
CA GLU A 170 -9.77 -5.02 11.00
C GLU A 170 -11.28 -5.34 10.89
N LEU A 171 -11.87 -5.80 12.01
CA LEU A 171 -13.28 -6.20 12.07
C LEU A 171 -14.23 -5.02 12.25
N VAL A 172 -13.73 -3.89 12.74
CA VAL A 172 -14.54 -2.71 13.07
C VAL A 172 -14.04 -1.50 12.29
N ASN A 173 -14.73 -1.17 11.20
CA ASN A 173 -14.43 0.04 10.43
C ASN A 173 -14.84 1.29 11.24
N LEU A 174 -13.86 1.97 11.84
CA LEU A 174 -14.06 3.18 12.64
C LEU A 174 -14.55 4.37 11.81
N ALA A 175 -14.41 4.35 10.48
CA ALA A 175 -14.93 5.40 9.61
C ALA A 175 -16.47 5.43 9.60
N MET A 176 -17.12 4.38 10.05
CA MET A 176 -18.59 4.33 10.21
C MET A 176 -19.10 5.12 11.43
N ASP A 177 -18.22 5.45 12.38
CA ASP A 177 -18.60 6.26 13.54
C ASP A 177 -18.64 7.76 13.18
N ARG A 178 -19.83 8.33 13.20
CA ARG A 178 -20.05 9.74 12.88
C ARG A 178 -19.31 10.70 13.82
N ASN A 179 -19.02 10.29 15.04
CA ASN A 179 -18.28 11.11 15.98
C ASN A 179 -16.80 11.24 15.63
N ARG A 180 -16.27 10.32 14.82
CA ARG A 180 -14.90 10.33 14.32
C ARG A 180 -14.71 11.04 12.98
N ARG A 181 -15.77 11.66 12.42
CA ARG A 181 -15.70 12.25 11.08
C ARG A 181 -14.60 13.31 10.93
N ALA A 182 -14.31 14.09 11.96
CA ALA A 182 -13.21 15.05 11.95
C ALA A 182 -11.85 14.33 11.86
N GLU A 183 -11.65 13.30 12.67
CA GLU A 183 -10.44 12.46 12.65
C GLU A 183 -10.24 11.78 11.28
N ILE A 184 -11.31 11.23 10.69
CA ILE A 184 -11.25 10.61 9.36
C ILE A 184 -10.86 11.63 8.29
N ARG A 185 -11.33 12.88 8.41
CA ARG A 185 -10.95 13.96 7.49
C ARG A 185 -9.47 14.34 7.65
N GLU A 186 -8.93 14.35 8.85
CA GLU A 186 -7.49 14.58 9.09
C GLU A 186 -6.65 13.49 8.43
N TRP A 187 -7.07 12.22 8.52
CA TRP A 187 -6.40 11.11 7.83
C TRP A 187 -6.53 11.19 6.30
N TYR A 188 -7.66 11.64 5.80
CA TYR A 188 -7.84 11.90 4.37
C TYR A 188 -6.85 12.96 3.86
N GLU A 189 -6.73 14.10 4.57
CA GLU A 189 -5.79 15.16 4.18
C GLU A 189 -4.34 14.67 4.28
N ARG A 190 -3.98 13.95 5.34
CA ARG A 190 -2.65 13.35 5.49
C ARG A 190 -2.32 12.40 4.34
N LEU A 191 -3.27 11.57 3.92
CA LEU A 191 -3.10 10.71 2.75
C LEU A 191 -2.90 11.52 1.48
N ARG A 192 -3.70 12.58 1.24
CA ARG A 192 -3.59 13.44 0.06
C ARG A 192 -2.23 14.16 -0.02
N GLU A 193 -1.72 14.61 1.10
CA GLU A 193 -0.38 15.19 1.21
C GLU A 193 0.69 14.17 0.82
N ALA A 194 0.67 12.98 1.43
CA ALA A 194 1.61 11.93 1.14
C ALA A 194 1.53 11.44 -0.33
N GLU A 195 0.34 11.34 -0.92
CA GLU A 195 0.15 11.04 -2.34
C GLU A 195 0.84 12.08 -3.23
N THR A 196 0.70 13.36 -2.88
CA THR A 196 1.32 14.46 -3.62
C THR A 196 2.85 14.40 -3.55
N GLU A 197 3.39 14.10 -2.39
CA GLU A 197 4.82 13.99 -2.18
C GLU A 197 5.45 12.77 -2.88
N GLU A 198 4.80 11.60 -2.76
CA GLU A 198 5.40 10.35 -3.24
C GLU A 198 5.02 10.02 -4.69
N PHE A 199 3.80 10.33 -5.15
CA PHE A 199 3.36 9.96 -6.50
C PHE A 199 3.61 11.03 -7.56
N VAL A 200 3.52 12.31 -7.22
CA VAL A 200 3.77 13.39 -8.18
C VAL A 200 5.26 13.53 -8.50
N SER A 201 6.15 13.19 -7.58
CA SER A 201 7.58 13.15 -7.86
C SER A 201 7.94 12.19 -9.00
N LEU A 202 7.14 11.18 -9.26
CA LEU A 202 7.31 10.22 -10.36
C LEU A 202 6.95 10.82 -11.73
N GLN A 203 5.95 11.72 -11.78
CA GLN A 203 5.51 12.36 -13.03
C GLN A 203 6.43 13.49 -13.47
N ALA A 204 7.09 14.16 -12.53
CA ALA A 204 8.00 15.27 -12.84
C ALA A 204 9.32 14.81 -13.48
N ASN A 205 9.63 13.51 -13.42
CA ASN A 205 10.88 12.91 -13.88
C ASN A 205 10.69 11.95 -15.08
N ALA A 206 9.47 11.83 -15.62
CA ALA A 206 9.14 11.07 -16.81
C ALA A 206 9.00 11.95 -18.05
#